data_1f81d9b5b80f248f912ef2e690026d30
#
_entry.id   1f81d9b5b80f248f912ef2e690026d30
#
_cell.length_a   1.000
_cell.length_b   1.000
_cell.length_c   1.000
_cell.angle_alpha   90.00
_cell.angle_beta   90.00
_cell.angle_gamma   90.00
#
_symmetry.space_group_name_H-M   'P 1'
#
loop_
_entity.id
_entity.type
_entity.pdbx_description
1 polymer ?
#
loop_
_entity_poly.entity_id
_entity_poly.type
_entity_poly.pdbx_seq_one_letter_code
_entity_poly.pdbx_strand_id
1 'polypeptide(L)'
;MSAEPEVLIERNDRILIVTINRPGSKNAVNAAVSQGLADAMDRLDGDPGLSVAILTGAGGSFCAGMDLKAFTRGEDVAIEGRGMGFTERPPVKPLIAAVEGYALAGGTELALATDLIVASKDSVFGIPEVKRGLVAGGGGLLRLPQRIPYQIAMELALTGENLPAVRAYELGLVNVLADPGTALGAAMTLAEKITANGPLAVAATKRVIVESRGWAPGTVFAEQAKIIGPVFTSHDAKEGAIAFAEKRPPQWIGA
;
A
#
# COMPACT_ATOMS: atom_id res chain seq x y z
N MET A 1 -14.04 -15.89 -25.73
CA MET A 1 -12.93 -15.88 -24.77
C MET A 1 -13.30 -14.83 -23.74
N SER A 2 -13.46 -15.20 -22.45
CA SER A 2 -13.65 -14.22 -21.38
C SER A 2 -12.40 -13.33 -21.30
N ALA A 3 -12.58 -12.02 -21.21
CA ALA A 3 -11.45 -11.12 -20.99
C ALA A 3 -10.75 -11.52 -19.68
N GLU A 4 -9.42 -11.44 -19.65
CA GLU A 4 -8.66 -11.64 -18.41
C GLU A 4 -9.10 -10.60 -17.35
N PRO A 5 -9.11 -10.97 -16.05
CA PRO A 5 -9.43 -10.03 -15.00
C PRO A 5 -8.46 -8.84 -14.99
N GLU A 6 -8.98 -7.64 -14.75
CA GLU A 6 -8.16 -6.41 -14.68
C GLU A 6 -7.38 -6.28 -13.37
N VAL A 7 -7.69 -7.10 -12.38
CA VAL A 7 -6.90 -7.30 -11.14
C VAL A 7 -6.70 -8.80 -10.96
N LEU A 8 -5.43 -9.21 -10.91
CA LEU A 8 -5.04 -10.58 -10.63
C LEU A 8 -4.71 -10.70 -9.15
N ILE A 9 -5.12 -11.82 -8.55
CA ILE A 9 -4.90 -12.08 -7.12
C ILE A 9 -4.26 -13.46 -7.00
N GLU A 10 -3.03 -13.49 -6.49
CA GLU A 10 -2.27 -14.69 -6.24
C GLU A 10 -1.94 -14.80 -4.76
N ARG A 11 -1.84 -16.02 -4.26
CA ARG A 11 -1.42 -16.31 -2.89
C ARG A 11 -0.08 -17.03 -2.91
N ASN A 12 0.88 -16.49 -2.15
CA ASN A 12 2.13 -17.15 -1.84
C ASN A 12 2.25 -17.26 -0.31
N ASP A 13 1.96 -18.44 0.24
CA ASP A 13 1.87 -18.70 1.67
C ASP A 13 0.97 -17.70 2.40
N ARG A 14 1.51 -16.82 3.21
CA ARG A 14 0.80 -15.78 3.97
C ARG A 14 0.81 -14.41 3.28
N ILE A 15 1.28 -14.34 2.05
CA ILE A 15 1.40 -13.12 1.25
C ILE A 15 0.34 -13.15 0.14
N LEU A 16 -0.43 -12.06 0.02
CA LEU A 16 -1.36 -11.83 -1.08
C LEU A 16 -0.67 -10.94 -2.12
N ILE A 17 -0.54 -11.40 -3.35
CA ILE A 17 -0.01 -10.59 -4.46
C ILE A 17 -1.20 -10.09 -5.27
N VAL A 18 -1.33 -8.77 -5.39
CA VAL A 18 -2.39 -8.07 -6.11
C VAL A 18 -1.77 -7.33 -7.28
N THR A 19 -2.11 -7.72 -8.50
CA THR A 19 -1.54 -7.15 -9.72
C THR A 19 -2.61 -6.43 -10.52
N ILE A 20 -2.44 -5.13 -10.76
CA ILE A 20 -3.27 -4.39 -11.73
C ILE A 20 -2.86 -4.88 -13.12
N ASN A 21 -3.81 -5.46 -13.86
CA ASN A 21 -3.54 -6.16 -15.13
C ASN A 21 -4.20 -5.45 -16.32
N ARG A 22 -3.77 -4.22 -16.58
CA ARG A 22 -4.15 -3.40 -17.74
C ARG A 22 -2.92 -2.81 -18.43
N PRO A 23 -1.91 -3.62 -18.83
CA PRO A 23 -0.63 -3.10 -19.34
C PRO A 23 -0.79 -2.22 -20.57
N GLY A 24 -1.76 -2.51 -21.45
CA GLY A 24 -2.09 -1.69 -22.61
C GLY A 24 -2.57 -0.26 -22.28
N SER A 25 -3.02 -0.02 -21.06
CA SER A 25 -3.41 1.30 -20.53
C SER A 25 -2.47 1.76 -19.41
N LYS A 26 -1.25 1.21 -19.32
CA LYS A 26 -0.29 1.47 -18.22
C LYS A 26 -0.93 1.33 -16.84
N ASN A 27 -1.80 0.33 -16.69
CA ASN A 27 -2.51 0.00 -15.46
C ASN A 27 -3.36 1.16 -14.89
N ALA A 28 -3.91 2.01 -15.78
CA ALA A 28 -4.81 3.07 -15.38
C ALA A 28 -6.08 2.51 -14.71
N VAL A 29 -6.53 3.20 -13.66
CA VAL A 29 -7.65 2.79 -12.81
C VAL A 29 -8.97 3.17 -13.47
N ASN A 30 -9.83 2.19 -13.71
CA ASN A 30 -11.25 2.31 -14.03
C ASN A 30 -12.09 1.69 -12.90
N ALA A 31 -13.41 1.66 -13.01
CA ALA A 31 -14.29 1.12 -11.98
C ALA A 31 -13.99 -0.36 -11.66
N ALA A 32 -13.67 -1.19 -12.66
CA ALA A 32 -13.36 -2.60 -12.48
C ALA A 32 -12.06 -2.79 -11.68
N VAL A 33 -11.03 -1.99 -11.94
CA VAL A 33 -9.78 -1.99 -11.15
C VAL A 33 -10.08 -1.56 -9.71
N SER A 34 -10.83 -0.48 -9.49
CA SER A 34 -11.19 -0.02 -8.15
C SER A 34 -11.93 -1.11 -7.37
N GLN A 35 -12.90 -1.79 -7.99
CA GLN A 35 -13.62 -2.88 -7.35
C GLN A 35 -12.71 -4.07 -7.05
N GLY A 36 -11.88 -4.49 -8.00
CA GLY A 36 -10.93 -5.59 -7.78
C GLY A 36 -9.91 -5.29 -6.68
N LEU A 37 -9.47 -4.04 -6.53
CA LEU A 37 -8.60 -3.61 -5.43
C LEU A 37 -9.35 -3.64 -4.09
N ALA A 38 -10.61 -3.19 -4.04
CA ALA A 38 -11.43 -3.26 -2.83
C ALA A 38 -11.63 -4.70 -2.37
N ASP A 39 -12.00 -5.59 -3.28
CA ASP A 39 -12.20 -7.02 -3.01
C ASP A 39 -10.90 -7.69 -2.52
N ALA A 40 -9.76 -7.31 -3.09
CA ALA A 40 -8.45 -7.81 -2.67
C ALA A 40 -8.11 -7.39 -1.23
N MET A 41 -8.40 -6.15 -0.85
CA MET A 41 -8.16 -5.66 0.52
C MET A 41 -9.11 -6.32 1.52
N ASP A 42 -10.37 -6.53 1.16
CA ASP A 42 -11.33 -7.26 1.99
C ASP A 42 -10.90 -8.72 2.18
N ARG A 43 -10.39 -9.37 1.13
CA ARG A 43 -9.81 -10.71 1.22
C ARG A 43 -8.58 -10.73 2.14
N LEU A 44 -7.68 -9.74 2.02
CA LEU A 44 -6.51 -9.65 2.88
C LEU A 44 -6.90 -9.59 4.35
N ASP A 45 -7.82 -8.70 4.70
CA ASP A 45 -8.22 -8.49 6.09
C ASP A 45 -9.08 -9.64 6.63
N GLY A 46 -9.91 -10.24 5.80
CA GLY A 46 -10.83 -11.32 6.17
C GLY A 46 -10.22 -12.73 6.27
N ASP A 47 -9.08 -13.00 5.61
CA ASP A 47 -8.44 -14.31 5.62
C ASP A 47 -7.37 -14.39 6.73
N PRO A 48 -7.60 -15.18 7.83
CA PRO A 48 -6.61 -15.31 8.91
C PRO A 48 -5.29 -15.96 8.44
N GLY A 49 -5.28 -16.66 7.32
CA GLY A 49 -4.10 -17.24 6.72
C GLY A 49 -3.22 -16.23 5.96
N LEU A 50 -3.66 -14.98 5.80
CA LEU A 50 -2.89 -13.91 5.16
C LEU A 50 -2.34 -12.93 6.21
N SER A 51 -1.16 -12.41 6.01
CA SER A 51 -0.49 -11.47 6.92
C SER A 51 -0.11 -10.15 6.28
N VAL A 52 0.11 -10.12 4.97
CA VAL A 52 0.57 -8.94 4.22
C VAL A 52 0.12 -9.05 2.78
N ALA A 53 -0.10 -7.93 2.11
CA ALA A 53 -0.26 -7.91 0.66
C ALA A 53 0.84 -7.09 -0.02
N ILE A 54 1.08 -7.42 -1.30
CA ILE A 54 1.92 -6.66 -2.21
C ILE A 54 1.03 -6.22 -3.37
N LEU A 55 0.98 -4.91 -3.63
CA LEU A 55 0.32 -4.33 -4.80
C LEU A 55 1.37 -4.01 -5.87
N THR A 56 1.14 -4.48 -7.08
CA THR A 56 2.01 -4.21 -8.23
C THR A 56 1.21 -4.02 -9.52
N GLY A 57 1.89 -3.74 -10.63
CA GLY A 57 1.29 -3.59 -11.95
C GLY A 57 1.94 -4.49 -12.99
N ALA A 58 1.15 -5.06 -13.88
CA ALA A 58 1.63 -5.88 -14.98
C ALA A 58 2.34 -5.04 -16.05
N GLY A 59 3.25 -5.66 -16.82
CA GLY A 59 3.85 -5.06 -18.02
C GLY A 59 4.83 -3.92 -17.75
N GLY A 60 5.53 -3.93 -16.60
CA GLY A 60 6.63 -2.98 -16.30
C GLY A 60 6.18 -1.56 -15.97
N SER A 61 4.93 -1.37 -15.56
CA SER A 61 4.43 -0.08 -15.06
C SER A 61 3.52 -0.35 -13.86
N PHE A 62 3.66 0.42 -12.80
CA PHE A 62 2.80 0.25 -11.63
C PHE A 62 1.37 0.72 -11.92
N CYS A 63 1.17 2.02 -12.11
CA CYS A 63 -0.13 2.61 -12.44
C CYS A 63 0.04 4.05 -12.91
N ALA A 64 -0.55 4.41 -14.04
CA ALA A 64 -0.51 5.76 -14.60
C ALA A 64 -1.62 6.70 -14.09
N GLY A 65 -2.41 6.27 -13.10
CA GLY A 65 -3.50 7.05 -12.51
C GLY A 65 -4.89 6.68 -13.04
N MET A 66 -5.84 7.57 -12.90
CA MET A 66 -7.21 7.38 -13.36
C MET A 66 -7.27 7.21 -14.89
N ASP A 67 -8.11 6.29 -15.37
CA ASP A 67 -8.39 6.15 -16.80
C ASP A 67 -9.24 7.34 -17.30
N LEU A 68 -8.56 8.32 -17.90
CA LEU A 68 -9.22 9.53 -18.40
C LEU A 68 -10.25 9.24 -19.49
N LYS A 69 -10.09 8.13 -20.26
CA LYS A 69 -11.12 7.74 -21.23
C LYS A 69 -12.38 7.20 -20.54
N ALA A 70 -12.22 6.46 -19.44
CA ALA A 70 -13.33 6.03 -18.62
C ALA A 70 -14.02 7.24 -17.97
N PHE A 71 -13.26 8.16 -17.41
CA PHE A 71 -13.75 9.41 -16.83
C PHE A 71 -14.58 10.25 -17.82
N THR A 72 -14.11 10.44 -19.06
CA THR A 72 -14.85 11.20 -20.09
C THR A 72 -16.15 10.51 -20.53
N ARG A 73 -16.31 9.22 -20.27
CA ARG A 73 -17.58 8.48 -20.46
C ARG A 73 -18.51 8.55 -19.26
N GLY A 74 -18.13 9.28 -18.20
CA GLY A 74 -18.91 9.38 -16.96
C GLY A 74 -18.76 8.17 -16.03
N GLU A 75 -17.71 7.35 -16.23
CA GLU A 75 -17.44 6.23 -15.34
C GLU A 75 -16.84 6.74 -14.04
N ASP A 76 -17.45 6.37 -12.91
CA ASP A 76 -16.90 6.69 -11.59
C ASP A 76 -15.88 5.62 -11.16
N VAL A 77 -14.69 6.07 -10.88
CA VAL A 77 -13.60 5.20 -10.38
C VAL A 77 -13.54 5.18 -8.85
N ALA A 78 -14.26 6.04 -8.18
CA ALA A 78 -14.34 6.10 -6.73
C ALA A 78 -15.47 5.21 -6.20
N ILE A 79 -15.15 4.43 -5.17
CA ILE A 79 -16.12 3.67 -4.39
C ILE A 79 -16.35 4.44 -3.10
N GLU A 80 -17.61 4.67 -2.73
CA GLU A 80 -17.96 5.40 -1.50
C GLU A 80 -17.28 4.81 -0.27
N GLY A 81 -16.55 5.65 0.48
CA GLY A 81 -15.77 5.26 1.65
C GLY A 81 -14.54 4.39 1.39
N ARG A 82 -14.18 4.16 0.11
CA ARG A 82 -13.02 3.39 -0.31
C ARG A 82 -12.06 4.17 -1.22
N GLY A 83 -12.57 5.20 -1.91
CA GLY A 83 -11.84 5.91 -2.96
C GLY A 83 -11.52 4.99 -4.14
N MET A 84 -10.29 4.97 -4.62
CA MET A 84 -9.85 4.03 -5.67
C MET A 84 -9.58 2.63 -5.09
N GLY A 85 -10.63 2.00 -4.56
CA GLY A 85 -10.62 0.67 -3.98
C GLY A 85 -10.17 0.60 -2.52
N PHE A 86 -9.17 1.37 -2.12
CA PHE A 86 -8.68 1.38 -0.72
C PHE A 86 -8.01 2.70 -0.31
N THR A 87 -7.97 3.70 -1.19
CA THR A 87 -7.21 4.93 -0.90
C THR A 87 -7.80 5.74 0.26
N GLU A 88 -9.11 5.67 0.51
CA GLU A 88 -9.73 6.29 1.69
C GLU A 88 -9.68 5.38 2.92
N ARG A 89 -9.76 4.07 2.72
CA ARG A 89 -9.73 3.07 3.78
C ARG A 89 -8.72 1.97 3.45
N PRO A 90 -7.43 2.17 3.73
CA PRO A 90 -6.40 1.13 3.60
C PRO A 90 -6.69 -0.09 4.49
N PRO A 91 -6.19 -1.28 4.12
CA PRO A 91 -6.41 -2.50 4.90
C PRO A 91 -5.78 -2.39 6.30
N VAL A 92 -6.29 -3.18 7.24
CA VAL A 92 -5.74 -3.28 8.61
C VAL A 92 -4.39 -4.00 8.60
N LYS A 93 -4.25 -5.03 7.76
CA LYS A 93 -2.99 -5.76 7.59
C LYS A 93 -2.01 -4.97 6.71
N PRO A 94 -0.70 -5.21 6.84
CA PRO A 94 0.33 -4.54 6.05
C PRO A 94 0.11 -4.65 4.54
N LEU A 95 0.43 -3.55 3.84
CA LEU A 95 0.37 -3.45 2.38
C LEU A 95 1.66 -2.81 1.85
N ILE A 96 2.30 -3.45 0.89
CA ILE A 96 3.54 -3.00 0.24
C ILE A 96 3.23 -2.65 -1.21
N ALA A 97 3.64 -1.48 -1.70
CA ALA A 97 3.68 -1.20 -3.13
C ALA A 97 5.00 -1.70 -3.72
N ALA A 98 4.93 -2.50 -4.79
CA ALA A 98 6.07 -2.88 -5.62
C ALA A 98 5.98 -2.13 -6.95
N VAL A 99 6.77 -1.07 -7.08
CA VAL A 99 6.65 -0.09 -8.16
C VAL A 99 7.70 -0.31 -9.23
N GLU A 100 7.25 -0.64 -10.43
CA GLU A 100 8.05 -0.58 -11.67
C GLU A 100 7.57 0.59 -12.51
N GLY A 101 8.47 1.28 -13.20
CA GLY A 101 8.17 2.34 -14.15
C GLY A 101 7.32 3.47 -13.56
N TYR A 102 6.09 3.63 -14.02
CA TYR A 102 5.25 4.77 -13.68
C TYR A 102 4.33 4.51 -12.49
N ALA A 103 4.42 5.36 -11.46
CA ALA A 103 3.41 5.56 -10.43
C ALA A 103 2.98 7.04 -10.49
N LEU A 104 1.99 7.39 -11.33
CA LEU A 104 1.60 8.77 -11.57
C LEU A 104 0.13 9.03 -11.21
N ALA A 105 -0.19 10.25 -10.82
CA ALA A 105 -1.55 10.66 -10.45
C ALA A 105 -2.14 9.68 -9.39
N GLY A 106 -3.32 9.12 -9.65
CA GLY A 106 -3.91 8.07 -8.82
C GLY A 106 -2.97 6.89 -8.52
N GLY A 107 -1.98 6.60 -9.39
CA GLY A 107 -0.96 5.58 -9.13
C GLY A 107 -0.01 5.97 -7.99
N THR A 108 0.39 7.24 -7.91
CA THR A 108 1.11 7.75 -6.72
C THR A 108 0.21 7.69 -5.49
N GLU A 109 -1.08 8.02 -5.62
CA GLU A 109 -2.03 7.99 -4.51
C GLU A 109 -2.25 6.58 -3.97
N LEU A 110 -2.34 5.58 -4.86
CA LEU A 110 -2.35 4.16 -4.48
C LEU A 110 -1.06 3.77 -3.72
N ALA A 111 0.12 4.14 -4.24
CA ALA A 111 1.39 3.86 -3.58
C ALA A 111 1.48 4.57 -2.21
N LEU A 112 1.04 5.83 -2.09
CA LEU A 112 0.98 6.56 -0.83
C LEU A 112 -0.03 5.99 0.17
N ALA A 113 -1.03 5.25 -0.28
CA ALA A 113 -1.99 4.59 0.60
C ALA A 113 -1.47 3.26 1.16
N THR A 114 -0.34 2.74 0.65
CA THR A 114 0.35 1.58 1.23
C THR A 114 1.23 1.97 2.42
N ASP A 115 1.65 0.99 3.20
CA ASP A 115 2.51 1.20 4.37
C ASP A 115 3.98 1.36 3.98
N LEU A 116 4.43 0.58 2.99
CA LEU A 116 5.81 0.51 2.53
C LEU A 116 5.86 0.57 1.01
N ILE A 117 6.92 1.16 0.46
CA ILE A 117 7.14 1.27 -0.97
C ILE A 117 8.51 0.67 -1.32
N VAL A 118 8.50 -0.32 -2.20
CA VAL A 118 9.67 -0.82 -2.92
C VAL A 118 9.57 -0.32 -4.34
N ALA A 119 10.61 0.31 -4.86
CA ALA A 119 10.57 0.88 -6.20
C ALA A 119 11.82 0.50 -7.01
N SER A 120 11.63 0.26 -8.30
CA SER A 120 12.75 0.19 -9.24
C SER A 120 13.46 1.54 -9.31
N LYS A 121 14.79 1.52 -9.49
CA LYS A 121 15.64 2.73 -9.58
C LYS A 121 15.23 3.67 -10.72
N ASP A 122 14.63 3.13 -11.78
CA ASP A 122 14.15 3.88 -12.94
C ASP A 122 12.67 4.28 -12.83
N SER A 123 12.01 3.94 -11.74
CA SER A 123 10.63 4.34 -11.51
C SER A 123 10.50 5.82 -11.19
N VAL A 124 9.31 6.35 -11.48
CA VAL A 124 8.97 7.76 -11.19
C VAL A 124 7.61 7.86 -10.51
N PHE A 125 7.52 8.77 -9.55
CA PHE A 125 6.30 9.18 -8.88
C PHE A 125 5.89 10.57 -9.33
N GLY A 126 4.62 10.95 -9.16
CA GLY A 126 4.17 12.30 -9.44
C GLY A 126 2.67 12.44 -9.29
N ILE A 127 2.23 13.68 -9.02
CA ILE A 127 0.82 14.08 -8.96
C ILE A 127 0.57 15.20 -9.97
N PRO A 128 0.56 14.85 -11.30
CA PRO A 128 0.55 15.82 -12.39
C PRO A 128 -0.84 16.34 -12.75
N GLU A 129 -1.86 16.13 -11.92
CA GLU A 129 -3.26 16.50 -12.18
C GLU A 129 -3.41 17.97 -12.53
N VAL A 130 -2.66 18.86 -11.89
CA VAL A 130 -2.69 20.31 -12.15
C VAL A 130 -2.36 20.68 -13.60
N LYS A 131 -1.53 19.87 -14.28
CA LYS A 131 -1.22 20.06 -15.71
C LYS A 131 -2.43 19.79 -16.63
N ARG A 132 -3.53 19.30 -16.09
CA ARG A 132 -4.79 18.97 -16.80
C ARG A 132 -6.01 19.69 -16.22
N GLY A 133 -5.77 20.69 -15.35
CA GLY A 133 -6.87 21.41 -14.66
C GLY A 133 -7.62 20.54 -13.66
N LEU A 134 -7.01 19.46 -13.17
CA LEU A 134 -7.57 18.54 -12.17
C LEU A 134 -6.79 18.67 -10.86
N VAL A 135 -7.32 18.02 -9.83
CA VAL A 135 -6.72 17.95 -8.49
C VAL A 135 -6.61 16.48 -8.08
N ALA A 136 -5.50 16.11 -7.44
CA ALA A 136 -5.34 14.77 -6.87
C ALA A 136 -6.36 14.54 -5.74
N GLY A 137 -7.31 13.66 -5.97
CA GLY A 137 -8.47 13.43 -5.09
C GLY A 137 -8.40 12.14 -4.26
N GLY A 138 -7.47 11.22 -4.56
CA GLY A 138 -7.33 9.93 -3.87
C GLY A 138 -6.47 9.97 -2.60
N GLY A 139 -6.19 11.16 -2.06
CA GLY A 139 -5.45 11.35 -0.81
C GLY A 139 -3.97 11.66 -0.98
N GLY A 140 -3.49 11.89 -2.22
CA GLY A 140 -2.10 12.27 -2.49
C GLY A 140 -1.71 13.56 -1.79
N LEU A 141 -2.54 14.59 -1.87
CA LEU A 141 -2.31 15.89 -1.23
C LEU A 141 -2.32 15.84 0.30
N LEU A 142 -2.99 14.85 0.87
CA LEU A 142 -3.03 14.64 2.32
C LEU A 142 -1.81 13.86 2.81
N ARG A 143 -1.34 12.86 2.04
CA ARG A 143 -0.29 11.93 2.46
C ARG A 143 1.12 12.39 2.08
N LEU A 144 1.29 12.96 0.88
CA LEU A 144 2.61 13.34 0.39
C LEU A 144 3.35 14.30 1.34
N PRO A 145 2.73 15.41 1.84
CA PRO A 145 3.41 16.33 2.75
C PRO A 145 3.68 15.76 4.14
N GLN A 146 3.13 14.58 4.45
CA GLN A 146 3.42 13.87 5.70
C GLN A 146 4.58 12.87 5.54
N ARG A 147 5.00 12.58 4.33
CA ARG A 147 6.01 11.57 3.99
C ARG A 147 7.32 12.14 3.48
N ILE A 148 7.29 13.36 2.91
CA ILE A 148 8.47 14.08 2.43
C ILE A 148 8.44 15.54 2.93
N PRO A 149 9.55 16.27 2.89
CA PRO A 149 9.59 17.68 3.30
C PRO A 149 8.51 18.50 2.59
N TYR A 150 7.82 19.36 3.36
CA TYR A 150 6.66 20.12 2.91
C TYR A 150 6.92 20.92 1.63
N GLN A 151 8.07 21.61 1.51
CA GLN A 151 8.39 22.42 0.34
C GLN A 151 8.53 21.57 -0.93
N ILE A 152 9.08 20.36 -0.80
CA ILE A 152 9.21 19.42 -1.93
C ILE A 152 7.83 18.89 -2.31
N ALA A 153 6.99 18.57 -1.33
CA ALA A 153 5.62 18.14 -1.60
C ALA A 153 4.81 19.23 -2.32
N MET A 154 4.96 20.49 -1.88
CA MET A 154 4.31 21.65 -2.53
C MET A 154 4.83 21.87 -3.95
N GLU A 155 6.13 21.81 -4.17
CA GLU A 155 6.72 21.93 -5.52
C GLU A 155 6.13 20.88 -6.47
N LEU A 156 6.15 19.61 -6.09
CA LEU A 156 5.60 18.52 -6.89
C LEU A 156 4.10 18.71 -7.16
N ALA A 157 3.33 19.09 -6.13
CA ALA A 157 1.89 19.27 -6.24
C ALA A 157 1.49 20.47 -7.13
N LEU A 158 2.23 21.57 -7.05
CA LEU A 158 1.90 22.80 -7.79
C LEU A 158 2.45 22.81 -9.22
N THR A 159 3.58 22.14 -9.46
CA THR A 159 4.20 22.06 -10.80
C THR A 159 3.74 20.84 -11.59
N GLY A 160 3.31 19.78 -10.89
CA GLY A 160 3.01 18.49 -11.49
C GLY A 160 4.25 17.78 -12.05
N GLU A 161 5.46 18.14 -11.58
CA GLU A 161 6.70 17.49 -12.00
C GLU A 161 6.84 16.09 -11.40
N ASN A 162 7.64 15.26 -12.04
CA ASN A 162 7.89 13.91 -11.60
C ASN A 162 9.01 13.86 -10.55
N LEU A 163 8.89 12.96 -9.59
CA LEU A 163 9.89 12.62 -8.58
C LEU A 163 10.53 11.27 -8.95
N PRO A 164 11.81 11.22 -9.35
CA PRO A 164 12.52 9.96 -9.58
C PRO A 164 12.60 9.10 -8.31
N ALA A 165 12.52 7.78 -8.46
CA ALA A 165 12.53 6.83 -7.33
C ALA A 165 13.78 6.96 -6.46
N VAL A 166 14.96 7.22 -7.05
CA VAL A 166 16.21 7.46 -6.30
C VAL A 166 16.05 8.68 -5.38
N ARG A 167 15.48 9.78 -5.89
CA ARG A 167 15.22 10.96 -5.06
C ARG A 167 14.13 10.71 -4.02
N ALA A 168 13.10 9.94 -4.36
CA ALA A 168 12.05 9.52 -3.42
C ALA A 168 12.62 8.68 -2.27
N TYR A 169 13.62 7.83 -2.54
CA TYR A 169 14.35 7.08 -1.54
C TYR A 169 15.18 7.98 -0.61
N GLU A 170 15.92 8.94 -1.15
CA GLU A 170 16.68 9.91 -0.35
C GLU A 170 15.78 10.75 0.58
N LEU A 171 14.54 11.02 0.15
CA LEU A 171 13.54 11.75 0.93
C LEU A 171 12.80 10.86 1.95
N GLY A 172 13.04 9.55 1.95
CA GLY A 172 12.40 8.60 2.85
C GLY A 172 10.99 8.13 2.42
N LEU A 173 10.57 8.45 1.19
CA LEU A 173 9.29 7.96 0.64
C LEU A 173 9.37 6.49 0.23
N VAL A 174 10.46 6.09 -0.39
CA VAL A 174 10.73 4.71 -0.82
C VAL A 174 11.57 4.00 0.25
N ASN A 175 11.17 2.80 0.66
CA ASN A 175 11.86 2.01 1.68
C ASN A 175 13.03 1.19 1.10
N VAL A 176 12.88 0.70 -0.14
CA VAL A 176 13.89 -0.13 -0.81
C VAL A 176 13.95 0.23 -2.28
N LEU A 177 15.17 0.50 -2.77
CA LEU A 177 15.44 0.59 -4.22
C LEU A 177 15.84 -0.79 -4.75
N ALA A 178 15.21 -1.19 -5.83
CA ALA A 178 15.46 -2.42 -6.56
C ALA A 178 16.04 -2.12 -7.96
N ASP A 179 16.73 -3.08 -8.54
CA ASP A 179 17.13 -2.97 -9.95
C ASP A 179 15.89 -3.11 -10.86
N PRO A 180 15.90 -2.53 -12.09
CA PRO A 180 14.78 -2.63 -13.02
C PRO A 180 14.31 -4.07 -13.24
N GLY A 181 13.00 -4.29 -13.14
CA GLY A 181 12.37 -5.59 -13.26
C GLY A 181 12.40 -6.46 -11.98
N THR A 182 12.94 -5.96 -10.87
CA THR A 182 13.10 -6.76 -9.63
C THR A 182 12.31 -6.23 -8.43
N ALA A 183 11.49 -5.17 -8.59
CA ALA A 183 10.76 -4.56 -7.48
C ALA A 183 9.83 -5.55 -6.76
N LEU A 184 9.13 -6.42 -7.50
CA LEU A 184 8.28 -7.45 -6.89
C LEU A 184 9.09 -8.44 -6.05
N GLY A 185 10.24 -8.92 -6.53
CA GLY A 185 11.12 -9.82 -5.79
C GLY A 185 11.66 -9.18 -4.50
N ALA A 186 12.05 -7.90 -4.57
CA ALA A 186 12.48 -7.15 -3.40
C ALA A 186 11.32 -6.92 -2.40
N ALA A 187 10.10 -6.68 -2.89
CA ALA A 187 8.90 -6.57 -2.05
C ALA A 187 8.54 -7.91 -1.39
N MET A 188 8.70 -9.04 -2.09
CA MET A 188 8.55 -10.39 -1.51
C MET A 188 9.52 -10.59 -0.34
N THR A 189 10.80 -10.26 -0.52
CA THR A 189 11.81 -10.35 0.55
C THR A 189 11.44 -9.48 1.77
N LEU A 190 10.84 -8.30 1.54
CA LEU A 190 10.35 -7.44 2.62
C LEU A 190 9.10 -8.03 3.30
N ALA A 191 8.18 -8.59 2.52
CA ALA A 191 6.98 -9.25 3.02
C ALA A 191 7.31 -10.48 3.88
N GLU A 192 8.29 -11.30 3.49
CA GLU A 192 8.77 -12.44 4.26
C GLU A 192 9.28 -12.03 5.65
N LYS A 193 9.98 -10.89 5.76
CA LYS A 193 10.38 -10.33 7.06
C LYS A 193 9.18 -9.94 7.93
N ILE A 194 8.08 -9.51 7.32
CA ILE A 194 6.85 -9.18 8.05
C ILE A 194 6.13 -10.46 8.48
N THR A 195 6.01 -11.45 7.60
CA THR A 195 5.31 -12.71 7.89
C THR A 195 6.03 -13.58 8.93
N ALA A 196 7.33 -13.37 9.12
CA ALA A 196 8.11 -14.02 10.18
C ALA A 196 7.73 -13.55 11.59
N ASN A 197 6.98 -12.44 11.72
CA ASN A 197 6.55 -11.87 13.00
C ASN A 197 5.10 -12.27 13.34
N GLY A 198 4.74 -12.16 14.62
CA GLY A 198 3.39 -12.46 15.11
C GLY A 198 2.33 -11.57 14.45
N PRO A 199 1.35 -12.13 13.72
CA PRO A 199 0.43 -11.35 12.88
C PRO A 199 -0.43 -10.37 13.68
N LEU A 200 -0.88 -10.74 14.89
CA LEU A 200 -1.63 -9.83 15.76
C LEU A 200 -0.79 -8.62 16.18
N ALA A 201 0.48 -8.85 16.53
CA ALA A 201 1.39 -7.78 16.94
C ALA A 201 1.68 -6.83 15.76
N VAL A 202 1.89 -7.37 14.56
CA VAL A 202 2.11 -6.57 13.34
C VAL A 202 0.89 -5.69 13.03
N ALA A 203 -0.32 -6.27 13.03
CA ALA A 203 -1.55 -5.53 12.77
C ALA A 203 -1.80 -4.44 13.84
N ALA A 204 -1.63 -4.77 15.12
CA ALA A 204 -1.77 -3.81 16.21
C ALA A 204 -0.73 -2.67 16.12
N THR A 205 0.52 -2.98 15.76
CA THR A 205 1.57 -1.98 15.56
C THR A 205 1.19 -0.99 14.46
N LYS A 206 0.77 -1.50 13.29
CA LYS A 206 0.28 -0.64 12.20
C LYS A 206 -0.87 0.23 12.67
N ARG A 207 -1.86 -0.37 13.33
CA ARG A 207 -3.06 0.31 13.80
C ARG A 207 -2.71 1.47 14.76
N VAL A 208 -1.84 1.24 15.73
CA VAL A 208 -1.38 2.31 16.64
C VAL A 208 -0.73 3.47 15.87
N ILE A 209 0.19 3.15 14.93
CA ILE A 209 0.89 4.18 14.13
C ILE A 209 -0.09 5.01 13.28
N VAL A 210 -1.09 4.36 12.69
CA VAL A 210 -2.06 5.03 11.81
C VAL A 210 -3.05 5.85 12.61
N GLU A 211 -3.67 5.27 13.64
CA GLU A 211 -4.75 5.90 14.40
C GLU A 211 -4.25 6.99 15.35
N SER A 212 -3.02 6.87 15.88
CA SER A 212 -2.44 7.82 16.84
C SER A 212 -2.38 9.27 16.31
N ARG A 213 -2.37 9.45 15.00
CA ARG A 213 -2.38 10.77 14.35
C ARG A 213 -3.65 11.57 14.64
N GLY A 214 -4.76 10.88 14.94
CA GLY A 214 -6.06 11.50 15.26
C GLY A 214 -6.38 11.56 16.74
N TRP A 215 -5.52 11.03 17.61
CA TRP A 215 -5.81 10.99 19.05
C TRP A 215 -5.53 12.32 19.75
N ALA A 216 -6.36 12.66 20.72
CA ALA A 216 -6.09 13.82 21.57
C ALA A 216 -4.84 13.57 22.44
N PRO A 217 -3.95 14.57 22.60
CA PRO A 217 -2.67 14.40 23.32
C PRO A 217 -2.79 13.77 24.72
N GLY A 218 -3.88 14.07 25.46
CA GLY A 218 -4.12 13.52 26.80
C GLY A 218 -4.62 12.08 26.85
N THR A 219 -4.98 11.47 25.70
CA THR A 219 -5.58 10.13 25.65
C THR A 219 -4.71 9.10 24.92
N VAL A 220 -3.59 9.51 24.34
CA VAL A 220 -2.78 8.66 23.43
C VAL A 220 -2.41 7.30 24.03
N PHE A 221 -1.98 7.24 25.30
CA PHE A 221 -1.63 5.97 25.94
C PHE A 221 -2.86 5.12 26.27
N ALA A 222 -3.99 5.74 26.62
CA ALA A 222 -5.24 5.03 26.88
C ALA A 222 -5.81 4.41 25.60
N GLU A 223 -5.78 5.15 24.48
CA GLU A 223 -6.19 4.61 23.18
C GLU A 223 -5.23 3.50 22.69
N GLN A 224 -3.92 3.71 22.82
CA GLN A 224 -2.93 2.67 22.52
C GLN A 224 -3.20 1.40 23.35
N ALA A 225 -3.45 1.52 24.66
CA ALA A 225 -3.68 0.38 25.54
C ALA A 225 -4.86 -0.49 25.09
N LYS A 226 -5.92 0.10 24.52
CA LYS A 226 -7.07 -0.63 23.97
C LYS A 226 -6.68 -1.53 22.80
N ILE A 227 -5.72 -1.08 21.99
CA ILE A 227 -5.26 -1.82 20.80
C ILE A 227 -4.25 -2.91 21.19
N ILE A 228 -3.27 -2.58 22.04
CA ILE A 228 -2.18 -3.51 22.37
C ILE A 228 -2.55 -4.51 23.47
N GLY A 229 -3.49 -4.18 24.35
CA GLY A 229 -3.89 -5.06 25.47
C GLY A 229 -4.23 -6.48 25.06
N PRO A 230 -5.10 -6.71 24.07
CA PRO A 230 -5.42 -8.05 23.57
C PRO A 230 -4.21 -8.81 23.04
N VAL A 231 -3.21 -8.13 22.47
CA VAL A 231 -2.00 -8.78 21.94
C VAL A 231 -1.19 -9.43 23.06
N PHE A 232 -1.02 -8.74 24.21
CA PHE A 232 -0.25 -9.25 25.35
C PHE A 232 -0.88 -10.48 26.01
N THR A 233 -2.17 -10.70 25.84
CA THR A 233 -2.89 -11.86 26.39
C THR A 233 -3.08 -12.99 25.38
N SER A 234 -2.62 -12.80 24.14
CA SER A 234 -2.77 -13.73 23.02
C SER A 234 -1.93 -15.02 23.21
N HIS A 235 -2.31 -16.07 22.46
CA HIS A 235 -1.48 -17.27 22.34
C HIS A 235 -0.12 -16.92 21.71
N ASP A 236 -0.10 -16.11 20.67
CA ASP A 236 1.12 -15.73 19.95
C ASP A 236 2.11 -14.97 20.85
N ALA A 237 1.65 -14.16 21.79
CA ALA A 237 2.53 -13.50 22.75
C ALA A 237 3.25 -14.49 23.68
N LYS A 238 2.54 -15.55 24.11
CA LYS A 238 3.12 -16.63 24.91
C LYS A 238 4.08 -17.49 24.11
N GLU A 239 3.67 -17.87 22.89
CA GLU A 239 4.50 -18.63 21.96
C GLU A 239 5.79 -17.89 21.65
N GLY A 240 5.74 -16.59 21.37
CA GLY A 240 6.92 -15.77 21.09
C GLY A 240 7.90 -15.77 22.26
N ALA A 241 7.42 -15.66 23.51
CA ALA A 241 8.27 -15.70 24.70
C ALA A 241 8.92 -17.08 24.90
N ILE A 242 8.16 -18.16 24.70
CA ILE A 242 8.66 -19.55 24.82
C ILE A 242 9.69 -19.84 23.72
N ALA A 243 9.36 -19.54 22.47
CA ALA A 243 10.25 -19.78 21.33
C ALA A 243 11.59 -19.04 21.48
N PHE A 244 11.54 -17.79 22.00
CA PHE A 244 12.73 -17.01 22.30
C PHE A 244 13.61 -17.68 23.39
N ALA A 245 13.01 -18.14 24.47
CA ALA A 245 13.71 -18.82 25.55
C ALA A 245 14.34 -20.15 25.09
N GLU A 246 13.64 -20.87 24.22
CA GLU A 246 14.06 -22.16 23.67
C GLU A 246 14.99 -22.03 22.44
N LYS A 247 15.23 -20.80 21.96
CA LYS A 247 16.06 -20.51 20.75
C LYS A 247 15.57 -21.23 19.50
N ARG A 248 14.26 -21.34 19.31
CA ARG A 248 13.62 -21.91 18.14
C ARG A 248 12.76 -20.87 17.39
N PRO A 249 12.46 -21.08 16.11
CA PRO A 249 11.47 -20.29 15.42
C PRO A 249 10.07 -20.40 16.09
N PRO A 250 9.33 -19.28 16.21
CA PRO A 250 7.97 -19.31 16.73
C PRO A 250 6.98 -19.89 15.71
N GLN A 251 5.86 -20.39 16.21
CA GLN A 251 4.74 -20.90 15.41
C GLN A 251 3.51 -20.03 15.63
N TRP A 252 3.32 -19.06 14.75
CA TRP A 252 2.22 -18.11 14.86
C TRP A 252 0.90 -18.71 14.39
N ILE A 253 -0.17 -18.56 15.18
CA ILE A 253 -1.52 -18.97 14.81
C ILE A 253 -2.49 -17.79 14.65
N GLY A 254 -2.09 -16.56 15.02
CA GLY A 254 -2.91 -15.35 14.91
C GLY A 254 -4.00 -15.26 15.99
N ALA A 255 -3.81 -15.83 17.15
CA ALA A 255 -4.79 -15.89 18.23
C ALA A 255 -4.18 -15.60 19.62
#